data_fbd1ed9434258de3e32cc639ee410d94
#
_entry.id   fbd1ed9434258de3e32cc639ee410d94
#
_cell.length_a   1.000
_cell.length_b   1.000
_cell.length_c   1.000
_cell.angle_alpha   90.00
_cell.angle_beta   90.00
_cell.angle_gamma   90.00
#
_symmetry.space_group_name_H-M   'P 1'
#
loop_
_entity.id
_entity.type
_entity.pdbx_description
1 polymer ?
#
loop_
_entity_poly.entity_id
_entity_poly.type
_entity_poly.pdbx_seq_one_letter_code
_entity_poly.pdbx_strand_id
1 'polypeptide(L)'
;LCLTLGEPVKEFTYAFRNKDGKTVGEARRYTPKEFFKATVGEPLSGSFIMVMNDPRRPYHKTYEVEYDRHTYDGQNWKYLNLPMDEIEQLAMASLKDGRKMYSSYDVGKQLDRERGYLDTENYDYASLFGTTFGMDKAQRIATFDSGSTHAMTLSAVDIDADGKAVKWKVENSWGPNHGQGGCLIMTDRWFREYTFRLVVNKQYVPQDIMKQFEQKPIMVMPEDPLFSVDD
;
A
#
# COMPACT_ATOMS: atom_id res chain seq x y z
N LEU A 1 -2.00 -20.24 20.94
CA LEU A 1 -0.93 -19.31 20.55
C LEU A 1 0.25 -19.36 21.53
N CYS A 2 0.06 -19.21 22.86
CA CYS A 2 1.16 -19.23 23.84
C CYS A 2 1.90 -20.55 23.88
N LEU A 3 1.23 -21.67 23.67
CA LEU A 3 1.87 -23.00 23.58
C LEU A 3 2.77 -23.15 22.36
N THR A 4 2.48 -22.42 21.29
CA THR A 4 3.19 -22.51 20.00
C THR A 4 4.27 -21.42 19.84
N LEU A 5 3.93 -20.19 20.25
CA LEU A 5 4.75 -19.01 20.02
C LEU A 5 5.47 -18.50 21.29
N GLY A 6 5.17 -19.10 22.46
CA GLY A 6 5.58 -18.59 23.76
C GLY A 6 4.69 -17.46 24.26
N GLU A 7 4.89 -17.07 25.52
CA GLU A 7 4.18 -15.90 26.08
C GLU A 7 4.84 -14.60 25.61
N PRO A 8 4.03 -13.57 25.31
CA PRO A 8 4.56 -12.25 25.01
C PRO A 8 5.42 -11.73 26.17
N VAL A 9 6.53 -11.10 25.84
CA VAL A 9 7.40 -10.48 26.85
C VAL A 9 6.65 -9.39 27.62
N LYS A 10 6.74 -9.41 28.93
CA LYS A 10 6.12 -8.37 29.79
C LYS A 10 6.98 -7.12 29.87
N GLU A 11 8.29 -7.30 29.90
CA GLU A 11 9.29 -6.24 29.97
C GLU A 11 10.58 -6.68 29.26
N PHE A 12 11.33 -5.74 28.73
CA PHE A 12 12.65 -5.97 28.12
C PHE A 12 13.54 -4.75 28.26
N THR A 13 14.84 -4.95 28.13
CA THR A 13 15.83 -3.88 28.12
C THR A 13 16.27 -3.61 26.69
N TYR A 14 16.26 -2.35 26.29
CA TYR A 14 16.65 -1.93 24.95
C TYR A 14 17.54 -0.68 24.99
N ALA A 15 18.54 -0.67 24.11
CA ALA A 15 19.36 0.50 23.83
C ALA A 15 19.33 0.78 22.32
N PHE A 16 19.09 2.03 21.96
CA PHE A 16 19.12 2.46 20.56
C PHE A 16 20.53 2.32 19.97
N ARG A 17 20.61 2.04 18.69
CA ARG A 17 21.87 1.96 17.94
C ARG A 17 21.86 2.92 16.77
N ASN A 18 23.04 3.50 16.47
CA ASN A 18 23.22 4.28 15.25
C ASN A 18 23.39 3.39 14.01
N LYS A 19 23.61 4.01 12.84
CA LYS A 19 23.83 3.30 11.57
C LYS A 19 25.01 2.34 11.58
N ASP A 20 26.02 2.61 12.41
CA ASP A 20 27.23 1.79 12.56
C ASP A 20 27.06 0.68 13.61
N GLY A 21 25.85 0.52 14.15
CA GLY A 21 25.54 -0.48 15.16
C GLY A 21 26.02 -0.14 16.57
N LYS A 22 26.57 1.06 16.80
CA LYS A 22 27.02 1.51 18.12
C LYS A 22 25.82 1.96 18.95
N THR A 23 25.81 1.57 20.24
CA THR A 23 24.79 1.99 21.19
C THR A 23 24.79 3.52 21.38
N VAL A 24 23.62 4.11 21.34
CA VAL A 24 23.37 5.54 21.56
C VAL A 24 22.54 5.69 22.82
N GLY A 25 23.09 6.36 23.81
CA GLY A 25 22.45 6.53 25.12
C GLY A 25 22.54 5.28 26.01
N GLU A 26 21.78 5.30 27.11
CA GLU A 26 21.75 4.19 28.06
C GLU A 26 20.66 3.18 27.73
N ALA A 27 20.92 1.92 28.05
CA ALA A 27 19.92 0.87 27.99
C ALA A 27 18.81 1.13 29.02
N ARG A 28 17.56 1.09 28.59
CA ARG A 28 16.39 1.31 29.46
C ARG A 28 15.47 0.10 29.42
N ARG A 29 14.79 -0.12 30.55
CA ARG A 29 13.75 -1.12 30.68
C ARG A 29 12.43 -0.56 30.19
N TYR A 30 11.69 -1.32 29.41
CA TYR A 30 10.42 -0.96 28.82
C TYR A 30 9.42 -2.10 28.94
N THR A 31 8.15 -1.77 29.13
CA THR A 31 7.05 -2.61 28.65
C THR A 31 6.85 -2.39 27.15
N PRO A 32 6.24 -3.33 26.41
CA PRO A 32 5.94 -3.12 24.97
C PRO A 32 5.18 -1.83 24.68
N LYS A 33 4.22 -1.43 25.55
CA LYS A 33 3.45 -0.20 25.39
C LYS A 33 4.29 1.07 25.59
N GLU A 34 5.18 1.07 26.58
CA GLU A 34 6.11 2.18 26.81
C GLU A 34 7.09 2.34 25.66
N PHE A 35 7.62 1.23 25.15
CA PHE A 35 8.51 1.23 24.00
C PHE A 35 7.81 1.77 22.75
N PHE A 36 6.61 1.29 22.47
CA PHE A 36 5.78 1.82 21.36
C PHE A 36 5.57 3.32 21.48
N LYS A 37 5.18 3.81 22.67
CA LYS A 37 4.98 5.25 22.93
C LYS A 37 6.27 6.05 22.74
N ALA A 38 7.41 5.52 23.19
CA ALA A 38 8.70 6.18 23.08
C ALA A 38 9.25 6.21 21.64
N THR A 39 8.93 5.22 20.80
CA THR A 39 9.50 5.06 19.46
C THR A 39 8.57 5.53 18.35
N VAL A 40 7.28 5.26 18.45
CA VAL A 40 6.27 5.65 17.46
C VAL A 40 5.61 6.97 17.84
N GLY A 41 5.23 7.12 19.11
CA GLY A 41 4.74 8.38 19.70
C GLY A 41 3.35 8.83 19.24
N GLU A 42 2.85 8.34 18.13
CA GLU A 42 1.58 8.74 17.54
C GLU A 42 0.50 7.68 17.78
N PRO A 43 -0.76 8.07 18.05
CA PRO A 43 -1.86 7.13 18.07
C PRO A 43 -2.12 6.62 16.65
N LEU A 44 -1.88 5.33 16.40
CA LEU A 44 -2.15 4.72 15.10
C LEU A 44 -3.64 4.47 14.88
N SER A 45 -4.37 4.12 15.95
CA SER A 45 -5.80 3.84 15.86
C SER A 45 -6.59 5.08 15.45
N GLY A 46 -7.38 4.95 14.37
CA GLY A 46 -8.26 5.99 13.88
C GLY A 46 -7.60 7.15 13.14
N SER A 47 -6.27 7.16 13.00
CA SER A 47 -5.54 8.24 12.31
C SER A 47 -5.43 8.04 10.80
N PHE A 48 -5.75 6.86 10.29
CA PHE A 48 -5.59 6.50 8.89
C PHE A 48 -6.92 6.08 8.26
N ILE A 49 -7.01 6.23 6.95
CA ILE A 49 -8.05 5.62 6.13
C ILE A 49 -7.40 4.77 5.04
N MET A 50 -8.13 3.77 4.56
CA MET A 50 -7.75 3.02 3.39
C MET A 50 -8.59 3.48 2.20
N VAL A 51 -7.90 3.85 1.12
CA VAL A 51 -8.51 4.13 -0.16
C VAL A 51 -8.19 2.99 -1.14
N MET A 52 -9.07 2.76 -2.10
CA MET A 52 -8.87 1.80 -3.17
C MET A 52 -9.16 2.42 -4.53
N ASN A 53 -8.67 1.81 -5.59
CA ASN A 53 -9.07 2.11 -6.96
C ASN A 53 -9.66 0.86 -7.61
N ASP A 54 -10.97 0.80 -7.68
CA ASP A 54 -11.74 -0.20 -8.41
C ASP A 54 -12.66 0.49 -9.44
N PRO A 55 -12.25 0.58 -10.70
CA PRO A 55 -13.05 1.26 -11.74
C PRO A 55 -14.32 0.51 -12.15
N ARG A 56 -14.54 -0.72 -11.67
CA ARG A 56 -15.81 -1.46 -11.88
C ARG A 56 -16.96 -0.90 -11.04
N ARG A 57 -16.62 -0.12 -9.99
CA ARG A 57 -17.55 0.34 -8.97
C ARG A 57 -17.65 1.87 -8.95
N PRO A 58 -18.79 2.42 -8.53
CA PRO A 58 -18.91 3.86 -8.33
C PRO A 58 -17.81 4.43 -7.43
N TYR A 59 -17.15 5.48 -7.89
CA TYR A 59 -16.23 6.27 -7.08
C TYR A 59 -16.98 7.06 -6.00
N HIS A 60 -16.26 7.54 -5.00
CA HIS A 60 -16.79 8.31 -3.87
C HIS A 60 -17.82 7.54 -3.04
N LYS A 61 -17.70 6.21 -3.04
CA LYS A 61 -18.47 5.31 -2.19
C LYS A 61 -17.53 4.50 -1.32
N THR A 62 -18.03 4.16 -0.15
CA THR A 62 -17.30 3.34 0.81
C THR A 62 -17.73 1.90 0.69
N TYR A 63 -16.77 1.00 0.71
CA TYR A 63 -16.94 -0.44 0.58
C TYR A 63 -16.32 -1.14 1.78
N GLU A 64 -16.86 -2.28 2.13
CA GLU A 64 -16.37 -3.16 3.19
C GLU A 64 -16.45 -4.59 2.70
N VAL A 65 -15.35 -5.33 2.79
CA VAL A 65 -15.32 -6.72 2.35
C VAL A 65 -15.73 -7.61 3.51
N GLU A 66 -16.70 -8.48 3.27
CA GLU A 66 -17.20 -9.40 4.27
C GLU A 66 -16.07 -10.35 4.69
N TYR A 67 -15.88 -10.52 6.02
CA TYR A 67 -14.82 -11.33 6.65
C TYR A 67 -13.37 -10.86 6.42
N ASP A 68 -13.11 -9.78 5.72
CA ASP A 68 -11.76 -9.21 5.56
C ASP A 68 -11.33 -8.50 6.87
N ARG A 69 -10.94 -9.30 7.86
CA ARG A 69 -10.60 -8.85 9.22
C ARG A 69 -9.55 -9.78 9.86
N HIS A 70 -8.80 -9.25 10.81
CA HIS A 70 -7.70 -9.98 11.45
C HIS A 70 -8.14 -10.94 12.57
N THR A 71 -9.30 -10.70 13.19
CA THR A 71 -9.81 -11.50 14.29
C THR A 71 -11.29 -11.81 14.07
N TYR A 72 -11.77 -12.91 14.64
CA TYR A 72 -13.15 -13.37 14.47
C TYR A 72 -14.18 -12.28 14.82
N ASP A 73 -13.93 -11.53 15.90
CA ASP A 73 -14.75 -10.43 16.43
C ASP A 73 -14.26 -9.04 16.00
N GLY A 74 -13.27 -8.98 15.08
CA GLY A 74 -12.73 -7.74 14.56
C GLY A 74 -13.66 -7.02 13.59
N GLN A 75 -13.29 -5.78 13.28
CA GLN A 75 -13.96 -5.01 12.22
C GLN A 75 -13.37 -5.38 10.85
N ASN A 76 -14.25 -5.48 9.85
CA ASN A 76 -13.81 -5.64 8.47
C ASN A 76 -13.05 -4.40 7.99
N TRP A 77 -12.19 -4.59 7.02
CA TRP A 77 -11.49 -3.49 6.37
C TRP A 77 -12.45 -2.65 5.54
N LYS A 78 -12.31 -1.34 5.68
CA LYS A 78 -13.18 -0.36 5.05
C LYS A 78 -12.38 0.47 4.05
N TYR A 79 -12.87 0.57 2.83
CA TYR A 79 -12.21 1.22 1.71
C TYR A 79 -13.07 2.34 1.13
N LEU A 80 -12.47 3.50 0.86
CA LEU A 80 -13.09 4.53 0.03
C LEU A 80 -12.59 4.36 -1.41
N ASN A 81 -13.50 4.14 -2.35
CA ASN A 81 -13.14 4.01 -3.77
C ASN A 81 -12.97 5.39 -4.40
N LEU A 82 -11.77 5.66 -4.92
CA LEU A 82 -11.41 6.93 -5.52
C LEU A 82 -10.81 6.74 -6.93
N PRO A 83 -10.96 7.73 -7.83
CA PRO A 83 -10.21 7.75 -9.08
C PRO A 83 -8.72 7.93 -8.80
N MET A 84 -7.88 7.47 -9.74
CA MET A 84 -6.42 7.51 -9.55
C MET A 84 -5.87 8.92 -9.37
N ASP A 85 -6.43 9.92 -10.02
CA ASP A 85 -5.99 11.31 -9.86
C ASP A 85 -6.07 11.80 -8.40
N GLU A 86 -7.13 11.42 -7.69
CA GLU A 86 -7.27 11.76 -6.27
C GLU A 86 -6.33 10.94 -5.40
N ILE A 87 -6.14 9.65 -5.68
CA ILE A 87 -5.17 8.79 -4.97
C ILE A 87 -3.75 9.34 -5.12
N GLU A 88 -3.35 9.76 -6.32
CA GLU A 88 -2.05 10.39 -6.57
C GLU A 88 -1.88 11.68 -5.75
N GLN A 89 -2.90 12.52 -5.70
CA GLN A 89 -2.86 13.76 -4.90
C GLN A 89 -2.65 13.46 -3.41
N LEU A 90 -3.38 12.48 -2.86
CA LEU A 90 -3.21 12.05 -1.47
C LEU A 90 -1.80 11.48 -1.22
N ALA A 91 -1.31 10.66 -2.15
CA ALA A 91 0.03 10.09 -2.08
C ALA A 91 1.12 11.16 -2.13
N MET A 92 1.03 12.08 -3.08
CA MET A 92 1.97 13.20 -3.21
C MET A 92 1.96 14.10 -1.97
N ALA A 93 0.79 14.43 -1.43
CA ALA A 93 0.67 15.25 -0.23
C ALA A 93 1.38 14.60 0.97
N SER A 94 1.17 13.31 1.18
CA SER A 94 1.82 12.55 2.25
C SER A 94 3.34 12.47 2.07
N LEU A 95 3.82 12.16 0.86
CA LEU A 95 5.25 12.04 0.57
C LEU A 95 6.00 13.37 0.62
N LYS A 96 5.38 14.49 0.21
CA LYS A 96 5.94 15.84 0.36
C LYS A 96 6.20 16.21 1.83
N ASP A 97 5.41 15.68 2.74
CA ASP A 97 5.60 15.83 4.20
C ASP A 97 6.47 14.71 4.82
N GLY A 98 7.16 13.93 3.97
CA GLY A 98 8.06 12.87 4.42
C GLY A 98 7.38 11.62 5.00
N ARG A 99 6.07 11.46 4.81
CA ARG A 99 5.29 10.34 5.34
C ARG A 99 5.14 9.25 4.29
N LYS A 100 5.78 8.13 4.53
CA LYS A 100 5.63 6.90 3.72
C LYS A 100 4.28 6.24 3.98
N MET A 101 3.81 5.44 3.03
CA MET A 101 2.49 4.80 3.08
C MET A 101 2.55 3.33 2.72
N TYR A 102 1.68 2.53 3.36
CA TYR A 102 1.32 1.22 2.84
C TYR A 102 0.58 1.37 1.52
N SER A 103 0.91 0.56 0.55
CA SER A 103 0.24 0.50 -0.74
C SER A 103 0.29 -0.92 -1.31
N SER A 104 -0.73 -1.30 -2.08
CA SER A 104 -0.77 -2.63 -2.68
C SER A 104 -0.99 -2.58 -4.19
N TYR A 105 -0.43 -3.57 -4.87
CA TYR A 105 -0.20 -3.60 -6.30
C TYR A 105 -0.37 -4.99 -6.88
N ASP A 106 -0.53 -5.08 -8.20
CA ASP A 106 -0.26 -6.29 -8.96
C ASP A 106 1.21 -6.29 -9.43
N VAL A 107 2.10 -6.61 -8.51
CA VAL A 107 3.55 -6.43 -8.70
C VAL A 107 4.14 -7.29 -9.80
N GLY A 108 3.51 -8.40 -10.15
CA GLY A 108 3.97 -9.33 -11.19
C GLY A 108 3.81 -8.79 -12.62
N LYS A 109 2.94 -7.80 -12.81
CA LYS A 109 2.64 -7.26 -14.14
C LYS A 109 3.74 -6.33 -14.63
N GLN A 110 4.33 -6.65 -15.78
CA GLN A 110 5.35 -5.81 -16.44
C GLN A 110 6.54 -5.46 -15.51
N LEU A 111 6.97 -6.41 -14.68
CA LEU A 111 8.10 -6.25 -13.76
C LEU A 111 9.40 -6.73 -14.39
N ASP A 112 10.37 -5.85 -14.58
CA ASP A 112 11.77 -6.21 -14.76
C ASP A 112 12.43 -6.46 -13.39
N ARG A 113 12.53 -7.74 -13.01
CA ARG A 113 13.05 -8.12 -11.68
C ARG A 113 14.52 -7.78 -11.50
N GLU A 114 15.32 -7.87 -12.56
CA GLU A 114 16.76 -7.65 -12.49
C GLU A 114 17.04 -6.17 -12.25
N ARG A 115 16.42 -5.29 -13.05
CA ARG A 115 16.58 -3.84 -12.89
C ARG A 115 15.75 -3.25 -11.77
N GLY A 116 14.74 -3.96 -11.26
CA GLY A 116 13.81 -3.45 -10.26
C GLY A 116 12.89 -2.36 -10.82
N TYR A 117 12.45 -2.51 -12.06
CA TYR A 117 11.68 -1.51 -12.77
C TYR A 117 10.30 -2.03 -13.16
N LEU A 118 9.28 -1.21 -12.93
CA LEU A 118 7.89 -1.47 -13.22
C LEU A 118 7.41 -0.42 -14.24
N ASP A 119 7.18 -0.86 -15.47
CA ASP A 119 6.68 0.00 -16.55
C ASP A 119 5.74 -0.80 -17.44
N THR A 120 4.65 -0.21 -17.86
CA THR A 120 3.68 -0.84 -18.77
C THR A 120 4.27 -1.24 -20.12
N GLU A 121 5.46 -0.73 -20.45
CA GLU A 121 6.18 -0.99 -21.70
C GLU A 121 7.47 -1.82 -21.51
N ASN A 122 7.66 -2.46 -20.34
CA ASN A 122 8.85 -3.32 -20.13
C ASN A 122 8.89 -4.51 -21.12
N TYR A 123 7.74 -5.00 -21.54
CA TYR A 123 7.61 -6.15 -22.46
C TYR A 123 6.60 -5.84 -23.55
N ASP A 124 7.04 -5.88 -24.80
CA ASP A 124 6.19 -5.68 -25.99
C ASP A 124 5.55 -6.99 -26.45
N TYR A 125 4.59 -7.46 -25.68
CA TYR A 125 3.83 -8.67 -26.02
C TYR A 125 2.99 -8.49 -27.29
N ALA A 126 2.57 -7.26 -27.63
CA ALA A 126 1.77 -7.00 -28.81
C ALA A 126 2.56 -7.32 -30.08
N SER A 127 3.80 -6.85 -30.18
CA SER A 127 4.70 -7.20 -31.29
C SER A 127 5.08 -8.67 -31.30
N LEU A 128 5.32 -9.27 -30.12
CA LEU A 128 5.71 -10.68 -30.02
C LEU A 128 4.62 -11.63 -30.53
N PHE A 129 3.37 -11.36 -30.21
CA PHE A 129 2.23 -12.21 -30.56
C PHE A 129 1.45 -11.74 -31.80
N GLY A 130 1.81 -10.58 -32.37
CA GLY A 130 1.12 -10.00 -33.53
C GLY A 130 -0.36 -9.63 -33.24
N THR A 131 -0.69 -9.26 -32.00
CA THR A 131 -2.05 -8.93 -31.55
C THR A 131 -2.02 -7.79 -30.53
N THR A 132 -3.18 -7.28 -30.18
CA THR A 132 -3.33 -6.25 -29.15
C THR A 132 -3.99 -6.82 -27.89
N PHE A 133 -3.55 -6.33 -26.73
CA PHE A 133 -4.13 -6.67 -25.43
C PHE A 133 -4.96 -5.48 -24.97
N GLY A 134 -6.26 -5.51 -25.22
CA GLY A 134 -7.15 -4.35 -25.10
C GLY A 134 -7.95 -4.26 -23.81
N MET A 135 -7.74 -5.13 -22.82
CA MET A 135 -8.45 -5.04 -21.55
C MET A 135 -8.01 -3.80 -20.78
N ASP A 136 -8.96 -2.97 -20.36
CA ASP A 136 -8.74 -1.92 -19.38
C ASP A 136 -8.63 -2.50 -17.95
N LYS A 137 -8.30 -1.64 -16.99
CA LYS A 137 -8.16 -2.05 -15.58
C LYS A 137 -9.42 -2.69 -15.02
N ALA A 138 -10.61 -2.17 -15.36
CA ALA A 138 -11.87 -2.75 -14.90
C ALA A 138 -12.08 -4.17 -15.43
N GLN A 139 -11.80 -4.38 -16.70
CA GLN A 139 -11.91 -5.68 -17.36
C GLN A 139 -10.91 -6.68 -16.80
N ARG A 140 -9.66 -6.28 -16.60
CA ARG A 140 -8.65 -7.15 -15.99
C ARG A 140 -9.03 -7.59 -14.58
N ILE A 141 -9.56 -6.68 -13.76
CA ILE A 141 -10.05 -7.06 -12.43
C ILE A 141 -11.24 -8.02 -12.56
N ALA A 142 -12.24 -7.71 -13.41
CA ALA A 142 -13.44 -8.52 -13.56
C ALA A 142 -13.16 -9.96 -14.03
N THR A 143 -12.06 -10.18 -14.74
CA THR A 143 -11.65 -11.49 -15.28
C THR A 143 -10.57 -12.18 -14.43
N PHE A 144 -10.26 -11.68 -13.25
CA PHE A 144 -9.19 -12.16 -12.36
C PHE A 144 -7.78 -12.08 -12.99
N ASP A 145 -7.60 -11.34 -14.09
CA ASP A 145 -6.28 -11.13 -14.66
C ASP A 145 -5.41 -10.20 -13.80
N SER A 146 -6.01 -9.29 -13.04
CA SER A 146 -5.28 -8.36 -12.20
C SER A 146 -6.01 -8.08 -10.88
N GLY A 147 -5.26 -8.00 -9.80
CA GLY A 147 -5.78 -7.72 -8.46
C GLY A 147 -4.67 -7.33 -7.49
N SER A 148 -5.02 -7.20 -6.22
CA SER A 148 -4.08 -6.80 -5.16
C SER A 148 -3.26 -7.99 -4.69
N THR A 149 -2.11 -8.26 -5.32
CA THR A 149 -1.25 -9.42 -5.05
C THR A 149 -0.14 -9.16 -4.03
N HIS A 150 0.35 -7.92 -3.94
CA HIS A 150 1.55 -7.63 -3.14
C HIS A 150 1.53 -6.23 -2.54
N ALA A 151 1.94 -6.15 -1.28
CA ALA A 151 2.03 -4.90 -0.54
C ALA A 151 3.47 -4.42 -0.39
N MET A 152 3.69 -3.11 -0.59
CA MET A 152 4.99 -2.47 -0.42
C MET A 152 4.82 -1.11 0.26
N THR A 153 5.94 -0.52 0.69
CA THR A 153 5.95 0.83 1.26
C THR A 153 6.22 1.87 0.17
N LEU A 154 5.22 2.68 -0.16
CA LEU A 154 5.40 3.83 -1.05
C LEU A 154 6.23 4.89 -0.34
N SER A 155 7.43 5.19 -0.87
CA SER A 155 8.47 5.92 -0.15
C SER A 155 8.92 7.22 -0.79
N ALA A 156 8.74 7.40 -2.11
CA ALA A 156 9.09 8.64 -2.80
C ALA A 156 8.31 8.80 -4.12
N VAL A 157 8.25 10.01 -4.60
CA VAL A 157 7.71 10.40 -5.90
C VAL A 157 8.64 11.40 -6.60
N ASP A 158 8.82 11.24 -7.90
CA ASP A 158 9.44 12.19 -8.79
C ASP A 158 8.34 13.00 -9.48
N ILE A 159 8.45 14.34 -9.43
CA ILE A 159 7.40 15.26 -9.88
C ILE A 159 8.02 16.21 -10.91
N ASP A 160 7.37 16.37 -12.05
CA ASP A 160 7.81 17.29 -13.11
C ASP A 160 7.56 18.77 -12.77
N ALA A 161 7.96 19.65 -13.69
CA ALA A 161 7.80 21.10 -13.52
C ALA A 161 6.33 21.56 -13.47
N ASP A 162 5.41 20.75 -14.01
CA ASP A 162 3.96 21.01 -13.99
C ASP A 162 3.28 20.46 -12.74
N GLY A 163 4.04 19.84 -11.84
CA GLY A 163 3.55 19.27 -10.58
C GLY A 163 2.94 17.87 -10.72
N LYS A 164 3.14 17.19 -11.86
CA LYS A 164 2.63 15.85 -12.12
C LYS A 164 3.64 14.77 -11.71
N ALA A 165 3.15 13.67 -11.21
CA ALA A 165 3.98 12.52 -10.92
C ALA A 165 4.55 11.91 -12.21
N VAL A 166 5.82 11.54 -12.18
CA VAL A 166 6.55 10.89 -13.30
C VAL A 166 6.93 9.46 -12.92
N LYS A 167 7.46 9.31 -11.72
CA LYS A 167 7.90 8.01 -11.18
C LYS A 167 7.65 7.94 -9.69
N TRP A 168 7.50 6.72 -9.21
CA TRP A 168 7.31 6.40 -7.81
C TRP A 168 8.37 5.40 -7.35
N LYS A 169 8.71 5.44 -6.07
CA LYS A 169 9.62 4.47 -5.46
C LYS A 169 8.90 3.74 -4.32
N VAL A 170 9.04 2.43 -4.31
CA VAL A 170 8.55 1.58 -3.23
C VAL A 170 9.70 0.80 -2.60
N GLU A 171 9.64 0.62 -1.29
CA GLU A 171 10.50 -0.27 -0.53
C GLU A 171 9.82 -1.64 -0.45
N ASN A 172 10.55 -2.68 -0.87
CA ASN A 172 10.05 -4.04 -0.98
C ASN A 172 10.68 -4.95 0.08
N SER A 173 10.08 -6.11 0.32
CA SER A 173 10.50 -7.09 1.32
C SER A 173 11.41 -8.22 0.79
N TRP A 174 11.82 -8.18 -0.48
CA TRP A 174 12.63 -9.25 -1.10
C TRP A 174 14.13 -9.19 -0.77
N GLY A 175 14.55 -8.23 0.04
CA GLY A 175 15.93 -8.05 0.46
C GLY A 175 16.73 -7.09 -0.43
N PRO A 176 17.91 -6.65 0.05
CA PRO A 176 18.67 -5.56 -0.58
C PRO A 176 19.31 -5.92 -1.93
N ASN A 177 19.38 -7.20 -2.26
CA ASN A 177 19.96 -7.69 -3.52
C ASN A 177 18.95 -7.69 -4.68
N HIS A 178 17.68 -7.32 -4.43
CA HIS A 178 16.64 -7.25 -5.45
C HIS A 178 16.33 -5.80 -5.80
N GLY A 179 16.24 -5.51 -7.10
CA GLY A 179 15.97 -4.16 -7.61
C GLY A 179 17.04 -3.16 -7.19
N GLN A 180 16.60 -1.96 -6.83
CA GLN A 180 17.47 -0.84 -6.46
C GLN A 180 17.73 -0.82 -4.93
N GLY A 181 18.58 -1.71 -4.44
CA GLY A 181 18.88 -1.82 -2.99
C GLY A 181 17.66 -2.20 -2.14
N GLY A 182 16.84 -3.13 -2.62
CA GLY A 182 15.59 -3.55 -1.97
C GLY A 182 14.37 -2.71 -2.36
N CYS A 183 14.53 -1.75 -3.26
CA CYS A 183 13.43 -0.91 -3.75
C CYS A 183 13.11 -1.21 -5.21
N LEU A 184 11.86 -0.92 -5.60
CA LEU A 184 11.44 -0.90 -7.00
C LEU A 184 11.07 0.52 -7.40
N ILE A 185 11.32 0.84 -8.68
CA ILE A 185 10.91 2.09 -9.30
C ILE A 185 9.79 1.78 -10.29
N MET A 186 8.71 2.53 -10.23
CA MET A 186 7.59 2.40 -11.16
C MET A 186 7.32 3.70 -11.89
N THR A 187 6.97 3.63 -13.17
CA THR A 187 6.45 4.78 -13.90
C THR A 187 5.08 5.16 -13.39
N ASP A 188 4.67 6.40 -13.59
CA ASP A 188 3.33 6.85 -13.20
C ASP A 188 2.24 6.07 -13.94
N ARG A 189 2.43 5.75 -15.21
CA ARG A 189 1.52 4.90 -15.99
C ARG A 189 1.31 3.54 -15.31
N TRP A 190 2.40 2.91 -14.88
CA TRP A 190 2.31 1.63 -14.19
C TRP A 190 1.60 1.78 -12.82
N PHE A 191 1.92 2.83 -12.07
CA PHE A 191 1.26 3.12 -10.79
C PHE A 191 -0.26 3.23 -10.97
N ARG A 192 -0.73 3.94 -11.98
CA ARG A 192 -2.16 4.12 -12.28
C ARG A 192 -2.86 2.80 -12.64
N GLU A 193 -2.18 1.95 -13.42
CA GLU A 193 -2.74 0.68 -13.88
C GLU A 193 -2.79 -0.41 -12.83
N TYR A 194 -1.77 -0.49 -11.96
CA TYR A 194 -1.57 -1.65 -11.09
C TYR A 194 -1.58 -1.33 -9.60
N THR A 195 -1.90 -0.10 -9.18
CA THR A 195 -2.15 0.25 -7.78
C THR A 195 -3.61 0.02 -7.44
N PHE A 196 -3.87 -0.69 -6.33
CA PHE A 196 -5.23 -1.00 -5.89
C PHE A 196 -5.58 -0.39 -4.54
N ARG A 197 -4.65 -0.28 -3.60
CA ARG A 197 -4.92 0.21 -2.24
C ARG A 197 -3.82 1.15 -1.77
N LEU A 198 -4.22 2.13 -0.97
CA LEU A 198 -3.32 3.04 -0.28
C LEU A 198 -3.85 3.32 1.12
N VAL A 199 -2.98 3.28 2.14
CA VAL A 199 -3.29 3.73 3.49
C VAL A 199 -2.72 5.11 3.70
N VAL A 200 -3.57 6.08 3.93
CA VAL A 200 -3.19 7.49 4.06
C VAL A 200 -3.61 8.05 5.41
N ASN A 201 -2.77 8.91 6.00
CA ASN A 201 -3.12 9.63 7.22
C ASN A 201 -4.20 10.67 6.93
N LYS A 202 -5.23 10.73 7.78
CA LYS A 202 -6.38 11.64 7.65
C LYS A 202 -6.02 13.11 7.49
N GLN A 203 -4.87 13.55 8.01
CA GLN A 203 -4.41 14.92 7.88
C GLN A 203 -4.17 15.36 6.43
N TYR A 204 -3.91 14.42 5.51
CA TYR A 204 -3.71 14.69 4.09
C TYR A 204 -4.98 14.54 3.26
N VAL A 205 -6.07 14.12 3.90
CA VAL A 205 -7.34 13.85 3.20
C VAL A 205 -8.25 15.06 3.28
N PRO A 206 -8.69 15.64 2.16
CA PRO A 206 -9.65 16.73 2.14
C PRO A 206 -10.94 16.39 2.89
N GLN A 207 -11.58 17.39 3.48
CA GLN A 207 -12.77 17.18 4.31
C GLN A 207 -13.97 16.58 3.57
N ASP A 208 -14.13 16.91 2.29
CA ASP A 208 -15.19 16.36 1.45
C ASP A 208 -14.98 14.86 1.18
N ILE A 209 -13.73 14.43 0.96
CA ILE A 209 -13.34 13.02 0.87
C ILE A 209 -13.54 12.31 2.22
N MET A 210 -13.19 12.94 3.33
CA MET A 210 -13.44 12.37 4.67
C MET A 210 -14.92 12.13 4.93
N LYS A 211 -15.80 13.05 4.54
CA LYS A 211 -17.27 12.86 4.65
C LYS A 211 -17.76 11.67 3.84
N GLN A 212 -17.13 11.38 2.71
CA GLN A 212 -17.45 10.20 1.90
C GLN A 212 -17.02 8.91 2.61
N PHE A 213 -15.85 8.91 3.25
CA PHE A 213 -15.37 7.76 4.02
C PHE A 213 -16.27 7.43 5.22
N GLU A 214 -16.95 8.40 5.80
CA GLU A 214 -17.86 8.24 6.95
C GLU A 214 -19.23 7.65 6.57
N GLN A 215 -19.54 7.54 5.27
CA GLN A 215 -20.80 6.94 4.81
C GLN A 215 -20.90 5.47 5.22
N LYS A 216 -22.14 4.97 5.26
CA LYS A 216 -22.38 3.54 5.45
C LYS A 216 -21.75 2.76 4.31
N PRO A 217 -20.89 1.78 4.57
CA PRO A 217 -20.23 1.02 3.52
C PRO A 217 -21.21 0.12 2.76
N ILE A 218 -20.92 -0.07 1.48
CA ILE A 218 -21.54 -1.10 0.65
C ILE A 218 -20.76 -2.39 0.91
N MET A 219 -21.46 -3.45 1.28
CA MET A 219 -20.85 -4.76 1.53
C MET A 219 -20.46 -5.42 0.21
N VAL A 220 -19.24 -5.96 0.17
CA VAL A 220 -18.66 -6.70 -0.95
C VAL A 220 -18.42 -8.13 -0.50
N MET A 221 -18.70 -9.09 -1.35
CA MET A 221 -18.49 -10.50 -1.07
C MET A 221 -16.98 -10.83 -1.00
N PRO A 222 -16.59 -11.83 -0.19
CA PRO A 222 -15.17 -12.23 -0.05
C PRO A 222 -14.53 -12.70 -1.36
N GLU A 223 -15.33 -13.25 -2.26
CA GLU A 223 -14.88 -13.79 -3.55
C GLU A 223 -14.75 -12.70 -4.64
N ASP A 224 -14.84 -11.41 -4.28
CA ASP A 224 -14.67 -10.34 -5.26
C ASP A 224 -13.28 -10.40 -5.90
N PRO A 225 -13.19 -10.31 -7.25
CA PRO A 225 -11.93 -10.44 -7.98
C PRO A 225 -10.81 -9.49 -7.57
N LEU A 226 -11.13 -8.32 -7.00
CA LEU A 226 -10.10 -7.40 -6.51
C LEU A 226 -9.41 -7.92 -5.24
N PHE A 227 -10.09 -8.70 -4.43
CA PHE A 227 -9.65 -9.17 -3.12
C PHE A 227 -9.34 -10.68 -3.09
N SER A 228 -9.89 -11.41 -4.04
CA SER A 228 -9.73 -12.84 -4.22
C SER A 228 -8.78 -13.09 -5.38
N VAL A 229 -7.49 -12.99 -5.14
CA VAL A 229 -6.47 -13.31 -6.15
C VAL A 229 -6.05 -14.75 -5.90
N ASP A 230 -6.23 -15.60 -6.88
CA ASP A 230 -5.65 -16.95 -6.86
C ASP A 230 -4.12 -16.84 -6.87
N ASP A 231 -3.48 -17.46 -5.88
CA ASP A 231 -2.04 -17.66 -5.79
C ASP A 231 -1.56 -18.70 -6.81
#